data_e87101333cc3b8fd64b56142a609183c
#
_entry.id   e87101333cc3b8fd64b56142a609183c
#
_cell.length_a   1.000
_cell.length_b   1.000
_cell.length_c   1.000
_cell.angle_alpha   90.00
_cell.angle_beta   90.00
_cell.angle_gamma   90.00
#
_symmetry.space_group_name_H-M   'P 1'
#
loop_
_entity.id
_entity.type
_entity.pdbx_description
1 polymer ?
#
loop_
_entity_poly.entity_id
_entity_poly.type
_entity_poly.pdbx_seq_one_letter_code
_entity_poly.pdbx_strand_id
1 'polypeptide(L)'
;MEPKNKEMLKEMFLLQQKLNDETNGVGWEKGYTKQGRIINWRRCIYMECAELIDSFNWKHWKDINIAPNWENIKLELVDIWHFIMSLGLEEYKNKRLGDIDDLVRYVSDSKYFDEFCTEPINPSDDDTLSMINTIEHMLKDAVIKEGFDKLIDDFLGACLECGLGIDELYRLYIGKNILNGFRQDNGYKEGTYKKIWNGKEDNEVMMEILQKDSSIKASILYEQLREAYSNIA
;
A
#
# COMPACT_ATOMS: atom_id res chain seq x y z
N MET A 1 -17.68 -7.20 14.51
CA MET A 1 -17.07 -6.83 13.19
C MET A 1 -18.13 -6.66 12.13
N GLU A 2 -18.16 -5.55 11.41
CA GLU A 2 -19.14 -5.32 10.36
C GLU A 2 -18.80 -6.14 9.11
N PRO A 3 -19.80 -6.78 8.46
CA PRO A 3 -19.58 -7.51 7.20
C PRO A 3 -18.87 -6.68 6.13
N LYS A 4 -19.12 -5.38 6.06
CA LYS A 4 -18.53 -4.41 5.15
C LYS A 4 -16.99 -4.43 5.17
N ASN A 5 -16.37 -4.48 6.35
CA ASN A 5 -14.91 -4.42 6.48
C ASN A 5 -14.22 -5.66 5.89
N LYS A 6 -14.83 -6.84 6.06
CA LYS A 6 -14.34 -8.07 5.42
C LYS A 6 -14.54 -8.07 3.90
N GLU A 7 -15.62 -7.47 3.42
CA GLU A 7 -15.85 -7.32 1.98
C GLU A 7 -14.81 -6.40 1.35
N MET A 8 -14.50 -5.27 1.97
CA MET A 8 -13.44 -4.36 1.53
C MET A 8 -12.07 -5.05 1.50
N LEU A 9 -11.73 -5.77 2.56
CA LEU A 9 -10.48 -6.54 2.63
C LEU A 9 -10.42 -7.60 1.52
N LYS A 10 -11.51 -8.34 1.29
CA LYS A 10 -11.61 -9.33 0.22
C LYS A 10 -11.43 -8.70 -1.16
N GLU A 11 -12.07 -7.57 -1.41
CA GLU A 11 -11.96 -6.86 -2.68
C GLU A 11 -10.51 -6.41 -2.93
N MET A 12 -9.81 -5.88 -1.92
CA MET A 12 -8.41 -5.53 -2.03
C MET A 12 -7.54 -6.73 -2.42
N PHE A 13 -7.73 -7.90 -1.79
CA PHE A 13 -6.99 -9.12 -2.15
C PHE A 13 -7.28 -9.61 -3.58
N LEU A 14 -8.53 -9.55 -4.01
CA LEU A 14 -8.90 -9.93 -5.39
C LEU A 14 -8.28 -9.01 -6.43
N LEU A 15 -8.30 -7.70 -6.18
CA LEU A 15 -7.66 -6.71 -7.04
C LEU A 15 -6.14 -6.85 -7.05
N GLN A 16 -5.53 -7.15 -5.90
CA GLN A 16 -4.09 -7.38 -5.81
C GLN A 16 -3.66 -8.64 -6.55
N GLN A 17 -4.43 -9.74 -6.45
CA GLN A 17 -4.17 -10.94 -7.23
C GLN A 17 -4.21 -10.62 -8.73
N LYS A 18 -5.23 -9.90 -9.19
CA LYS A 18 -5.36 -9.50 -10.58
C LYS A 18 -4.18 -8.63 -11.04
N LEU A 19 -3.82 -7.62 -10.27
CA LEU A 19 -2.69 -6.72 -10.57
C LEU A 19 -1.37 -7.51 -10.68
N ASN A 20 -1.15 -8.47 -9.78
CA ASN A 20 0.02 -9.32 -9.81
C ASN A 20 0.05 -10.25 -11.03
N ASP A 21 -1.09 -10.83 -11.43
CA ASP A 21 -1.21 -11.66 -12.64
C ASP A 21 -0.89 -10.85 -13.91
N GLU A 22 -1.38 -9.62 -14.00
CA GLU A 22 -1.12 -8.72 -15.13
C GLU A 22 0.35 -8.25 -15.16
N THR A 23 0.90 -7.92 -13.99
CA THR A 23 2.25 -7.37 -13.86
C THR A 23 3.32 -8.43 -13.99
N ASN A 24 3.18 -9.54 -13.28
CA ASN A 24 4.23 -10.56 -13.15
C ASN A 24 3.98 -11.80 -14.03
N GLY A 25 2.71 -12.00 -14.46
CA GLY A 25 2.25 -13.18 -15.19
C GLY A 25 1.65 -14.23 -14.26
N VAL A 26 0.67 -14.97 -14.76
CA VAL A 26 -0.01 -16.04 -14.00
C VAL A 26 1.01 -17.06 -13.49
N GLY A 27 0.90 -17.42 -12.21
CA GLY A 27 1.82 -18.33 -11.53
C GLY A 27 3.03 -17.63 -10.89
N TRP A 28 2.99 -16.30 -10.74
CA TRP A 28 4.00 -15.49 -10.08
C TRP A 28 4.27 -15.91 -8.63
N GLU A 29 3.31 -16.58 -7.99
CA GLU A 29 3.42 -17.08 -6.63
C GLU A 29 4.57 -18.12 -6.48
N LYS A 30 5.10 -18.63 -7.58
CA LYS A 30 6.33 -19.45 -7.58
C LYS A 30 7.61 -18.64 -7.33
N GLY A 31 7.48 -17.33 -7.12
CA GLY A 31 8.60 -16.43 -6.83
C GLY A 31 9.32 -15.88 -8.06
N TYR A 32 8.71 -15.97 -9.25
CA TYR A 32 9.31 -15.49 -10.51
C TYR A 32 8.30 -14.80 -11.40
N THR A 33 8.73 -13.71 -12.04
CA THR A 33 7.95 -13.07 -13.12
C THR A 33 7.96 -13.96 -14.38
N LYS A 34 7.05 -13.66 -15.33
CA LYS A 34 7.02 -14.34 -16.65
C LYS A 34 8.35 -14.23 -17.45
N GLN A 35 9.21 -13.26 -17.12
CA GLN A 35 10.54 -13.08 -17.70
C GLN A 35 11.65 -13.77 -16.87
N GLY A 36 11.30 -14.52 -15.83
CA GLY A 36 12.26 -15.25 -14.97
C GLY A 36 12.99 -14.40 -13.94
N ARG A 37 12.53 -13.17 -13.66
CA ARG A 37 13.09 -12.35 -12.58
C ARG A 37 12.55 -12.83 -11.24
N ILE A 38 13.42 -12.88 -10.21
CA ILE A 38 13.04 -13.24 -8.84
C ILE A 38 12.15 -12.15 -8.25
N ILE A 39 11.02 -12.58 -7.70
CA ILE A 39 10.12 -11.74 -6.91
C ILE A 39 10.53 -11.87 -5.44
N ASN A 40 10.57 -10.76 -4.71
CA ASN A 40 10.85 -10.73 -3.28
C ASN A 40 10.00 -9.66 -2.61
N TRP A 41 8.77 -10.04 -2.22
CA TRP A 41 7.81 -9.12 -1.60
C TRP A 41 8.34 -8.54 -0.29
N ARG A 42 9.07 -9.31 0.51
CA ARG A 42 9.67 -8.79 1.74
C ARG A 42 10.68 -7.68 1.49
N ARG A 43 11.44 -7.78 0.37
CA ARG A 43 12.32 -6.68 -0.06
C ARG A 43 11.52 -5.43 -0.42
N CYS A 44 10.42 -5.58 -1.13
CA CYS A 44 9.53 -4.46 -1.43
C CYS A 44 9.04 -3.82 -0.12
N ILE A 45 8.51 -4.62 0.82
CA ILE A 45 8.03 -4.13 2.12
C ILE A 45 9.10 -3.31 2.85
N TYR A 46 10.33 -3.83 3.04
CA TYR A 46 11.31 -3.07 3.80
C TYR A 46 11.87 -1.85 3.06
N MET A 47 11.79 -1.81 1.74
CA MET A 47 12.14 -0.60 0.97
C MET A 47 11.08 0.50 1.16
N GLU A 48 9.80 0.15 1.06
CA GLU A 48 8.71 1.12 1.34
C GLU A 48 8.70 1.56 2.82
N CYS A 49 9.06 0.69 3.77
CA CYS A 49 9.26 1.12 5.16
C CYS A 49 10.33 2.20 5.29
N ALA A 50 11.42 2.12 4.51
CA ALA A 50 12.46 3.13 4.52
C ALA A 50 11.99 4.46 3.86
N GLU A 51 11.18 4.41 2.80
CA GLU A 51 10.55 5.58 2.18
C GLU A 51 9.53 6.22 3.12
N LEU A 52 8.72 5.40 3.80
CA LEU A 52 7.81 5.83 4.86
C LEU A 52 8.52 6.59 5.98
N ILE A 53 9.64 6.05 6.50
CA ILE A 53 10.44 6.72 7.54
C ILE A 53 10.94 8.09 7.04
N ASP A 54 11.33 8.21 5.77
CA ASP A 54 11.82 9.48 5.21
C ASP A 54 10.74 10.58 5.16
N SER A 55 9.46 10.21 5.19
CA SER A 55 8.32 11.13 5.23
C SER A 55 8.11 11.80 6.60
N PHE A 56 8.77 11.32 7.66
CA PHE A 56 8.68 11.88 9.02
C PHE A 56 9.66 13.03 9.32
N ASN A 57 10.46 13.46 8.33
CA ASN A 57 11.48 14.53 8.51
C ASN A 57 12.44 14.29 9.70
N TRP A 58 12.81 13.04 9.95
CA TRP A 58 13.64 12.58 11.08
C TRP A 58 15.10 13.06 11.04
N LYS A 59 15.56 13.59 9.91
CA LYS A 59 16.98 13.92 9.65
C LYS A 59 17.42 15.10 10.48
N HIS A 60 18.02 14.86 11.63
CA HIS A 60 18.47 15.86 12.62
C HIS A 60 19.48 16.89 12.08
N TRP A 61 20.06 16.66 10.90
CA TRP A 61 20.97 17.59 10.21
C TRP A 61 20.26 18.48 9.17
N LYS A 62 18.96 18.39 9.06
CA LYS A 62 18.11 19.25 8.23
C LYS A 62 17.27 20.20 9.10
N ASP A 63 16.40 20.98 8.47
CA ASP A 63 15.47 21.84 9.20
C ASP A 63 14.51 21.00 10.05
N ILE A 64 14.58 21.21 11.38
CA ILE A 64 13.77 20.47 12.37
C ILE A 64 12.35 21.02 12.50
N ASN A 65 12.01 22.14 11.83
CA ASN A 65 10.68 22.76 11.91
C ASN A 65 9.73 22.28 10.80
N ILE A 66 10.19 21.39 9.93
CA ILE A 66 9.34 20.82 8.86
C ILE A 66 8.48 19.71 9.47
N ALA A 67 7.16 19.89 9.41
CA ALA A 67 6.20 18.86 9.85
C ALA A 67 6.31 17.58 9.01
N PRO A 68 5.89 16.42 9.55
CA PRO A 68 5.74 15.18 8.77
C PRO A 68 4.84 15.38 7.55
N ASN A 69 5.16 14.70 6.46
CA ASN A 69 4.29 14.69 5.28
C ASN A 69 3.19 13.62 5.45
N TRP A 70 2.13 13.97 6.18
CA TRP A 70 1.04 13.05 6.52
C TRP A 70 0.35 12.42 5.33
N GLU A 71 0.24 13.14 4.20
CA GLU A 71 -0.35 12.58 2.98
C GLU A 71 0.56 11.49 2.39
N ASN A 72 1.87 11.74 2.34
CA ASN A 72 2.83 10.75 1.84
C ASN A 72 2.97 9.56 2.78
N ILE A 73 2.94 9.77 4.10
CA ILE A 73 2.94 8.69 5.11
C ILE A 73 1.81 7.69 4.83
N LYS A 74 0.60 8.17 4.56
CA LYS A 74 -0.54 7.30 4.24
C LYS A 74 -0.36 6.58 2.89
N LEU A 75 0.24 7.23 1.90
CA LEU A 75 0.52 6.60 0.61
C LEU A 75 1.57 5.49 0.71
N GLU A 76 2.64 5.70 1.47
CA GLU A 76 3.67 4.69 1.70
C GLU A 76 3.10 3.47 2.46
N LEU A 77 2.22 3.69 3.45
CA LEU A 77 1.48 2.61 4.10
C LEU A 77 0.63 1.81 3.11
N VAL A 78 0.01 2.48 2.13
CA VAL A 78 -0.74 1.79 1.06
C VAL A 78 0.20 0.97 0.17
N ASP A 79 1.40 1.48 -0.16
CA ASP A 79 2.38 0.74 -0.96
C ASP A 79 2.91 -0.49 -0.19
N ILE A 80 3.19 -0.35 1.11
CA ILE A 80 3.48 -1.49 2.00
C ILE A 80 2.33 -2.51 1.96
N TRP A 81 1.07 -2.07 2.02
CA TRP A 81 -0.10 -2.94 1.98
C TRP A 81 -0.19 -3.74 0.68
N HIS A 82 0.09 -3.13 -0.47
CA HIS A 82 0.18 -3.87 -1.74
C HIS A 82 1.14 -5.06 -1.66
N PHE A 83 2.30 -4.88 -1.03
CA PHE A 83 3.32 -5.93 -0.93
C PHE A 83 3.03 -6.95 0.17
N ILE A 84 2.42 -6.54 1.29
CA ILE A 84 1.94 -7.47 2.33
C ILE A 84 0.86 -8.38 1.77
N MET A 85 -0.12 -7.84 1.04
CA MET A 85 -1.14 -8.66 0.37
C MET A 85 -0.52 -9.64 -0.63
N SER A 86 0.45 -9.18 -1.42
CA SER A 86 1.15 -10.04 -2.39
C SER A 86 1.91 -11.17 -1.70
N LEU A 87 2.57 -10.90 -0.57
CA LEU A 87 3.22 -11.91 0.25
C LEU A 87 2.22 -12.92 0.81
N GLY A 88 1.07 -12.46 1.33
CA GLY A 88 0.02 -13.32 1.84
C GLY A 88 -0.55 -14.26 0.79
N LEU A 89 -0.86 -13.72 -0.41
CA LEU A 89 -1.33 -14.50 -1.54
C LEU A 89 -0.30 -15.56 -1.98
N GLU A 90 0.99 -15.19 -2.06
CA GLU A 90 2.09 -16.11 -2.36
C GLU A 90 2.20 -17.23 -1.32
N GLU A 91 2.20 -16.89 -0.03
CA GLU A 91 2.32 -17.87 1.06
C GLU A 91 1.12 -18.84 1.09
N TYR A 92 -0.12 -18.32 0.99
CA TYR A 92 -1.32 -19.14 1.00
C TYR A 92 -1.33 -20.14 -0.15
N LYS A 93 -0.97 -19.68 -1.36
CA LYS A 93 -0.87 -20.55 -2.54
C LYS A 93 0.20 -21.62 -2.38
N ASN A 94 1.42 -21.23 -2.00
CA ASN A 94 2.56 -22.15 -1.94
C ASN A 94 2.47 -23.15 -0.80
N LYS A 95 1.96 -22.72 0.36
CA LYS A 95 1.79 -23.56 1.55
C LYS A 95 0.46 -24.32 1.55
N ARG A 96 -0.43 -24.08 0.59
CA ARG A 96 -1.78 -24.66 0.49
C ARG A 96 -2.62 -24.43 1.75
N LEU A 97 -2.61 -23.17 2.26
CA LEU A 97 -3.30 -22.80 3.51
C LEU A 97 -4.78 -22.51 3.32
N GLY A 98 -5.26 -22.36 2.08
CA GLY A 98 -6.64 -22.04 1.76
C GLY A 98 -6.74 -21.11 0.55
N ASP A 99 -7.89 -20.46 0.41
CA ASP A 99 -8.20 -19.48 -0.60
C ASP A 99 -8.15 -18.03 -0.06
N ILE A 100 -8.63 -17.07 -0.84
CA ILE A 100 -8.68 -15.66 -0.44
C ILE A 100 -9.62 -15.45 0.75
N ASP A 101 -10.70 -16.22 0.87
CA ASP A 101 -11.61 -16.10 2.03
C ASP A 101 -10.94 -16.57 3.32
N ASP A 102 -10.09 -17.58 3.26
CA ASP A 102 -9.28 -18.03 4.39
C ASP A 102 -8.22 -16.97 4.77
N LEU A 103 -7.58 -16.35 3.77
CA LEU A 103 -6.61 -15.27 4.00
C LEU A 103 -7.29 -14.03 4.60
N VAL A 104 -8.46 -13.65 4.12
CA VAL A 104 -9.27 -12.55 4.68
C VAL A 104 -9.61 -12.84 6.15
N ARG A 105 -10.02 -14.08 6.46
CA ARG A 105 -10.31 -14.49 7.85
C ARG A 105 -9.05 -14.35 8.70
N TYR A 106 -7.92 -14.86 8.23
CA TYR A 106 -6.65 -14.79 8.93
C TYR A 106 -6.25 -13.36 9.28
N VAL A 107 -6.31 -12.44 8.32
CA VAL A 107 -6.00 -11.02 8.56
C VAL A 107 -7.03 -10.38 9.50
N SER A 108 -8.31 -10.72 9.36
CA SER A 108 -9.36 -10.16 10.21
C SER A 108 -9.36 -10.70 11.65
N ASP A 109 -8.67 -11.79 11.91
CA ASP A 109 -8.48 -12.36 13.26
C ASP A 109 -7.17 -11.87 13.92
N SER A 110 -6.41 -10.96 13.26
CA SER A 110 -5.17 -10.38 13.79
C SER A 110 -5.45 -9.41 14.95
N LYS A 111 -4.42 -9.18 15.76
CA LYS A 111 -4.52 -8.48 17.05
C LYS A 111 -5.16 -7.09 16.97
N TYR A 112 -4.83 -6.32 15.94
CA TYR A 112 -5.24 -4.91 15.84
C TYR A 112 -6.38 -4.67 14.85
N PHE A 113 -6.93 -5.72 14.21
CA PHE A 113 -7.89 -5.54 13.14
C PHE A 113 -9.20 -4.90 13.59
N ASP A 114 -9.73 -5.28 14.74
CA ASP A 114 -10.98 -4.70 15.27
C ASP A 114 -10.81 -3.19 15.55
N GLU A 115 -9.68 -2.78 16.11
CA GLU A 115 -9.35 -1.37 16.35
C GLU A 115 -9.14 -0.60 15.03
N PHE A 116 -8.44 -1.20 14.09
CA PHE A 116 -8.22 -0.65 12.74
C PHE A 116 -9.54 -0.42 11.96
N CYS A 117 -10.59 -1.15 12.29
CA CYS A 117 -11.93 -0.97 11.72
C CYS A 117 -12.73 0.15 12.39
N THR A 118 -12.20 0.78 13.43
CA THR A 118 -12.83 1.96 14.07
C THR A 118 -12.34 3.26 13.42
N GLU A 119 -12.96 4.39 13.77
CA GLU A 119 -12.52 5.69 13.28
C GLU A 119 -11.12 6.00 13.85
N PRO A 120 -10.13 6.30 13.00
CA PRO A 120 -8.77 6.51 13.47
C PRO A 120 -8.64 7.81 14.26
N ILE A 121 -7.73 7.80 15.26
CA ILE A 121 -7.33 9.00 15.99
C ILE A 121 -6.34 9.79 15.13
N ASN A 122 -6.49 11.11 15.08
CA ASN A 122 -5.53 11.95 14.39
C ASN A 122 -4.16 11.84 15.07
N PRO A 123 -3.09 11.53 14.32
CA PRO A 123 -1.76 11.41 14.89
C PRO A 123 -1.24 12.78 15.38
N SER A 124 -0.37 12.75 16.39
CA SER A 124 0.34 13.92 16.89
C SER A 124 1.77 13.97 16.35
N ASP A 125 2.25 15.14 15.99
CA ASP A 125 3.65 15.35 15.60
C ASP A 125 4.62 14.98 16.74
N ASP A 126 4.18 15.03 18.01
CA ASP A 126 4.97 14.65 19.17
C ASP A 126 5.21 13.13 19.27
N ASP A 127 4.39 12.31 18.62
CA ASP A 127 4.49 10.84 18.65
C ASP A 127 5.32 10.26 17.49
N THR A 128 5.94 11.12 16.68
CA THR A 128 6.71 10.74 15.48
C THR A 128 7.77 9.66 15.76
N LEU A 129 8.48 9.77 16.89
CA LEU A 129 9.51 8.79 17.24
C LEU A 129 8.93 7.41 17.53
N SER A 130 7.76 7.33 18.16
CA SER A 130 7.06 6.06 18.40
C SER A 130 6.66 5.40 17.09
N MET A 131 6.10 6.19 16.17
CA MET A 131 5.71 5.72 14.84
C MET A 131 6.90 5.18 14.04
N ILE A 132 8.01 5.91 14.02
CA ILE A 132 9.25 5.46 13.36
C ILE A 132 9.72 4.13 13.97
N ASN A 133 9.73 4.00 15.30
CA ASN A 133 10.13 2.76 15.96
C ASN A 133 9.23 1.58 15.56
N THR A 134 7.92 1.78 15.47
CA THR A 134 6.96 0.75 15.00
C THR A 134 7.25 0.33 13.55
N ILE A 135 7.53 1.30 12.67
CA ILE A 135 7.89 1.02 11.28
C ILE A 135 9.26 0.30 11.20
N GLU A 136 10.24 0.66 12.01
CA GLU A 136 11.54 -0.04 12.10
C GLU A 136 11.37 -1.48 12.59
N HIS A 137 10.42 -1.77 13.48
CA HIS A 137 10.06 -3.14 13.87
C HIS A 137 9.52 -3.92 12.67
N MET A 138 8.57 -3.36 11.93
CA MET A 138 8.03 -3.98 10.71
C MET A 138 9.11 -4.22 9.66
N LEU A 139 10.01 -3.24 9.44
CA LEU A 139 11.15 -3.37 8.53
C LEU A 139 12.07 -4.52 8.95
N LYS A 140 12.44 -4.57 10.23
CA LYS A 140 13.25 -5.66 10.80
C LYS A 140 12.60 -7.01 10.56
N ASP A 141 11.30 -7.14 10.84
CA ASP A 141 10.56 -8.39 10.73
C ASP A 141 10.43 -8.85 9.26
N ALA A 142 10.32 -7.90 8.33
CA ALA A 142 10.42 -8.20 6.90
C ALA A 142 11.80 -8.73 6.49
N VAL A 143 12.90 -8.16 7.02
CA VAL A 143 14.29 -8.55 6.71
C VAL A 143 14.61 -9.93 7.28
N ILE A 144 14.28 -10.20 8.54
CA ILE A 144 14.59 -11.48 9.20
C ILE A 144 13.61 -12.60 8.84
N LYS A 145 12.60 -12.30 8.01
CA LYS A 145 11.55 -13.22 7.55
C LYS A 145 10.73 -13.80 8.70
N GLU A 146 10.37 -12.94 9.64
CA GLU A 146 9.43 -13.29 10.71
C GLU A 146 8.08 -13.75 10.13
N GLY A 147 7.24 -14.36 10.97
CA GLY A 147 5.92 -14.87 10.55
C GLY A 147 5.04 -13.82 9.88
N PHE A 148 4.15 -14.26 9.01
CA PHE A 148 3.23 -13.36 8.31
C PHE A 148 2.25 -12.68 9.27
N ASP A 149 1.84 -13.39 10.35
CA ASP A 149 1.04 -12.87 11.46
C ASP A 149 1.68 -11.64 12.11
N LYS A 150 2.96 -11.76 12.44
CA LYS A 150 3.72 -10.67 13.05
C LYS A 150 3.77 -9.44 12.14
N LEU A 151 4.00 -9.65 10.84
CA LEU A 151 4.06 -8.57 9.87
C LEU A 151 2.71 -7.86 9.68
N ILE A 152 1.59 -8.61 9.76
CA ILE A 152 0.24 -8.03 9.75
C ILE A 152 0.00 -7.19 11.01
N ASP A 153 0.35 -7.71 12.17
CA ASP A 153 0.18 -6.98 13.44
C ASP A 153 1.00 -5.67 13.45
N ASP A 154 2.26 -5.72 13.01
CA ASP A 154 3.12 -4.53 12.92
C ASP A 154 2.56 -3.51 11.92
N PHE A 155 2.05 -3.95 10.77
CA PHE A 155 1.43 -3.07 9.77
C PHE A 155 0.17 -2.40 10.31
N LEU A 156 -0.74 -3.16 10.90
CA LEU A 156 -1.97 -2.59 11.46
C LEU A 156 -1.68 -1.64 12.63
N GLY A 157 -0.69 -1.96 13.46
CA GLY A 157 -0.20 -1.08 14.50
C GLY A 157 0.33 0.25 13.94
N ALA A 158 1.17 0.19 12.89
CA ALA A 158 1.68 1.38 12.21
C ALA A 158 0.54 2.22 11.59
N CYS A 159 -0.47 1.58 10.98
CA CYS A 159 -1.64 2.27 10.45
C CYS A 159 -2.38 3.03 11.56
N LEU A 160 -2.63 2.39 12.70
CA LEU A 160 -3.30 3.02 13.84
C LEU A 160 -2.54 4.23 14.38
N GLU A 161 -1.22 4.09 14.58
CA GLU A 161 -0.38 5.19 15.05
C GLU A 161 -0.33 6.35 14.04
N CYS A 162 -0.33 6.06 12.74
CA CYS A 162 -0.33 7.07 11.67
C CYS A 162 -1.73 7.60 11.30
N GLY A 163 -2.78 7.23 12.03
CA GLY A 163 -4.13 7.72 11.81
C GLY A 163 -4.78 7.22 10.52
N LEU A 164 -4.43 6.02 10.07
CA LEU A 164 -5.00 5.38 8.88
C LEU A 164 -5.91 4.22 9.29
N GLY A 165 -7.22 4.36 9.09
CA GLY A 165 -8.21 3.30 9.29
C GLY A 165 -8.59 2.58 8.00
N ILE A 166 -9.42 1.52 8.12
CA ILE A 166 -9.76 0.64 7.00
C ILE A 166 -10.47 1.36 5.84
N ASP A 167 -11.40 2.28 6.13
CA ASP A 167 -12.14 2.99 5.08
C ASP A 167 -11.21 3.87 4.23
N GLU A 168 -10.25 4.55 4.86
CA GLU A 168 -9.27 5.38 4.15
C GLU A 168 -8.22 4.51 3.45
N LEU A 169 -7.70 3.46 4.10
CA LEU A 169 -6.80 2.50 3.45
C LEU A 169 -7.44 1.93 2.19
N TYR A 170 -8.69 1.47 2.27
CA TYR A 170 -9.41 0.94 1.13
C TYR A 170 -9.52 1.95 -0.01
N ARG A 171 -9.94 3.19 0.29
CA ARG A 171 -10.08 4.25 -0.70
C ARG A 171 -8.75 4.57 -1.41
N LEU A 172 -7.68 4.72 -0.64
CA LEU A 172 -6.35 5.02 -1.18
C LEU A 172 -5.79 3.83 -1.97
N TYR A 173 -6.00 2.61 -1.47
CA TYR A 173 -5.61 1.38 -2.17
C TYR A 173 -6.28 1.26 -3.54
N ILE A 174 -7.60 1.50 -3.64
CA ILE A 174 -8.30 1.50 -4.92
C ILE A 174 -7.68 2.52 -5.87
N GLY A 175 -7.41 3.74 -5.38
CA GLY A 175 -6.75 4.78 -6.18
C GLY A 175 -5.38 4.35 -6.70
N LYS A 176 -4.53 3.83 -5.82
CA LYS A 176 -3.19 3.32 -6.18
C LYS A 176 -3.24 2.13 -7.13
N ASN A 177 -4.19 1.21 -6.93
CA ASN A 177 -4.38 0.07 -7.83
C ASN A 177 -4.72 0.53 -9.26
N ILE A 178 -5.61 1.53 -9.39
CA ILE A 178 -5.95 2.13 -10.67
C ILE A 178 -4.76 2.86 -11.29
N LEU A 179 -4.03 3.66 -10.50
CA LEU A 179 -2.84 4.35 -10.98
C LEU A 179 -1.75 3.35 -11.42
N ASN A 180 -1.56 2.25 -10.70
CA ASN A 180 -0.61 1.21 -11.08
C ASN A 180 -1.01 0.52 -12.40
N GLY A 181 -2.30 0.25 -12.61
CA GLY A 181 -2.83 -0.21 -13.91
C GLY A 181 -2.56 0.82 -15.01
N PHE A 182 -2.88 2.08 -14.75
CA PHE A 182 -2.64 3.19 -15.69
C PHE A 182 -1.16 3.32 -16.08
N ARG A 183 -0.23 3.19 -15.12
CA ARG A 183 1.22 3.19 -15.38
C ARG A 183 1.61 2.06 -16.33
N GLN A 184 1.09 0.84 -16.12
CA GLN A 184 1.37 -0.31 -17.01
C GLN A 184 0.85 -0.07 -18.43
N ASP A 185 -0.37 0.47 -18.57
CA ASP A 185 -0.99 0.77 -19.87
C ASP A 185 -0.24 1.88 -20.65
N ASN A 186 0.51 2.73 -19.94
CA ASN A 186 1.24 3.86 -20.53
C ASN A 186 2.76 3.69 -20.59
N GLY A 187 3.25 2.44 -20.57
CA GLY A 187 4.66 2.15 -20.86
C GLY A 187 5.59 2.20 -19.66
N TYR A 188 5.09 1.94 -18.45
CA TYR A 188 5.94 1.91 -17.25
C TYR A 188 7.03 0.84 -17.34
N LYS A 189 6.69 -0.37 -17.83
CA LYS A 189 7.66 -1.47 -18.03
C LYS A 189 8.69 -1.16 -19.12
N GLU A 190 8.29 -0.44 -20.12
CA GLU A 190 9.13 -0.01 -21.25
C GLU A 190 10.02 1.19 -20.89
N GLY A 191 9.81 1.79 -19.72
CA GLY A 191 10.54 2.96 -19.26
C GLY A 191 10.16 4.25 -20.00
N THR A 192 9.01 4.28 -20.67
CA THR A 192 8.51 5.44 -21.44
C THR A 192 7.49 6.28 -20.67
N TYR A 193 6.95 5.74 -19.57
CA TYR A 193 6.02 6.46 -18.71
C TYR A 193 6.68 7.63 -18.00
N LYS A 194 6.02 8.79 -18.03
CA LYS A 194 6.47 9.98 -17.30
C LYS A 194 5.79 10.01 -15.92
N LYS A 195 6.57 9.92 -14.83
CA LYS A 195 6.03 9.94 -13.45
C LYS A 195 5.69 11.37 -12.98
N ILE A 196 6.36 12.39 -13.55
CA ILE A 196 6.13 13.80 -13.19
C ILE A 196 5.19 14.45 -14.20
N TRP A 197 4.06 14.97 -13.74
CA TRP A 197 3.02 15.62 -14.56
C TRP A 197 2.91 17.09 -14.19
N ASN A 198 3.41 17.97 -15.08
CA ASN A 198 3.40 19.43 -14.86
C ASN A 198 3.98 19.85 -13.49
N GLY A 199 5.07 19.20 -13.07
CA GLY A 199 5.81 19.51 -11.84
C GLY A 199 5.31 18.77 -10.59
N LYS A 200 4.27 17.94 -10.69
CA LYS A 200 3.76 17.08 -9.61
C LYS A 200 4.00 15.60 -9.92
N GLU A 201 4.20 14.80 -8.90
CA GLU A 201 4.16 13.35 -9.07
C GLU A 201 2.74 12.85 -9.38
N ASP A 202 2.64 11.77 -10.14
CA ASP A 202 1.37 11.15 -10.48
C ASP A 202 0.55 10.72 -9.24
N ASN A 203 1.22 10.35 -8.15
CA ASN A 203 0.59 10.09 -6.84
C ASN A 203 -0.12 11.35 -6.30
N GLU A 204 0.51 12.52 -6.40
CA GLU A 204 -0.09 13.78 -5.94
C GLU A 204 -1.32 14.13 -6.79
N VAL A 205 -1.24 13.94 -8.10
CA VAL A 205 -2.38 14.16 -9.01
C VAL A 205 -3.53 13.23 -8.67
N MET A 206 -3.25 11.95 -8.44
CA MET A 206 -4.26 10.98 -8.01
C MET A 206 -4.92 11.40 -6.69
N MET A 207 -4.13 11.84 -5.70
CA MET A 207 -4.65 12.30 -4.41
C MET A 207 -5.54 13.52 -4.56
N GLU A 208 -5.16 14.51 -5.38
CA GLU A 208 -5.99 15.68 -5.65
C GLU A 208 -7.34 15.32 -6.27
N ILE A 209 -7.38 14.30 -7.13
CA ILE A 209 -8.63 13.79 -7.72
C ILE A 209 -9.50 13.15 -6.63
N LEU A 210 -8.91 12.27 -5.80
CA LEU A 210 -9.61 11.59 -4.72
C LEU A 210 -10.11 12.56 -3.62
N GLN A 211 -9.40 13.65 -3.37
CA GLN A 211 -9.83 14.69 -2.42
C GLN A 211 -11.05 15.48 -2.92
N LYS A 212 -11.15 15.72 -4.24
CA LYS A 212 -12.30 16.42 -4.84
C LYS A 212 -13.57 15.57 -4.83
N ASP A 213 -13.44 14.26 -5.00
CA ASP A 213 -14.56 13.32 -4.96
C ASP A 213 -14.08 11.98 -4.32
N SER A 214 -14.35 11.85 -3.02
CA SER A 214 -13.99 10.64 -2.25
C SER A 214 -14.79 9.39 -2.66
N SER A 215 -15.87 9.55 -3.41
CA SER A 215 -16.76 8.49 -3.90
C SER A 215 -16.56 8.18 -5.39
N ILE A 216 -15.51 8.72 -6.00
CA ILE A 216 -15.24 8.57 -7.44
C ILE A 216 -15.15 7.09 -7.85
N LYS A 217 -15.84 6.74 -8.92
CA LYS A 217 -15.77 5.38 -9.46
C LYS A 217 -14.43 5.14 -10.15
N ALA A 218 -13.94 3.90 -10.06
CA ALA A 218 -12.67 3.46 -10.65
C ALA A 218 -12.50 3.88 -12.13
N SER A 219 -13.56 3.71 -12.94
CA SER A 219 -13.52 4.10 -14.36
C SER A 219 -13.39 5.61 -14.56
N ILE A 220 -14.00 6.42 -13.70
CA ILE A 220 -13.93 7.88 -13.78
C ILE A 220 -12.55 8.35 -13.31
N LEU A 221 -12.00 7.77 -12.26
CA LEU A 221 -10.64 8.06 -11.81
C LEU A 221 -9.61 7.77 -12.93
N TYR A 222 -9.73 6.62 -13.58
CA TYR A 222 -8.84 6.26 -14.70
C TYR A 222 -8.92 7.29 -15.84
N GLU A 223 -10.14 7.73 -16.21
CA GLU A 223 -10.33 8.76 -17.25
C GLU A 223 -9.72 10.11 -16.85
N GLN A 224 -9.88 10.53 -15.60
CA GLN A 224 -9.28 11.78 -15.12
C GLN A 224 -7.74 11.71 -15.07
N LEU A 225 -7.17 10.56 -14.70
CA LEU A 225 -5.72 10.34 -14.80
C LEU A 225 -5.26 10.41 -16.26
N ARG A 226 -6.01 9.82 -17.20
CA ARG A 226 -5.73 9.87 -18.63
C ARG A 226 -5.76 11.29 -19.17
N GLU A 227 -6.77 12.08 -18.77
CA GLU A 227 -6.87 13.49 -19.15
C GLU A 227 -5.68 14.29 -18.61
N ALA A 228 -5.35 14.13 -17.33
CA ALA A 228 -4.21 14.79 -16.71
C ALA A 228 -2.88 14.42 -17.41
N TYR A 229 -2.68 13.14 -17.71
CA TYR A 229 -1.47 12.63 -18.39
C TYR A 229 -1.36 13.14 -19.83
N SER A 230 -2.47 13.25 -20.57
CA SER A 230 -2.47 13.76 -21.94
C SER A 230 -2.12 15.26 -22.05
N ASN A 231 -2.28 16.00 -20.96
CA ASN A 231 -1.99 17.42 -20.86
C ASN A 231 -0.58 17.74 -20.30
N ILE A 232 0.30 16.74 -20.23
CA ILE A 232 1.70 16.95 -19.80
C ILE A 232 2.44 17.70 -20.91
N ALA A 233 3.06 18.83 -20.54
CA ALA A 233 3.87 19.65 -21.41
C ALA A 233 5.24 19.01 -21.74
#